data_924dc687015f074a3d3baebda96d5993
#
_entry.id   924dc687015f074a3d3baebda96d5993
#
_cell.length_a   1.000
_cell.length_b   1.000
_cell.length_c   1.000
_cell.angle_alpha   90.00
_cell.angle_beta   90.00
_cell.angle_gamma   90.00
#
_symmetry.space_group_name_H-M   'P 1'
#
loop_
_entity.id
_entity.type
_entity.pdbx_description
1 polymer ?
#
loop_
_entity_poly.entity_id
_entity_poly.type
_entity_poly.pdbx_seq_one_letter_code
_entity_poly.pdbx_strand_id
1 'polypeptide(L)'
;MLNKSDTVTVGRAVVLLVIVASINALVSTGFATAYVFATPSDPTAGYALVRAVVLAVVLVVAVSSRSATAIVVSGLALTLAQAGDAVVGFHGGSLPTTIGPLVIALATLVCLIGFQRSRQSPRRTTEAAYTGK
;
A
#
# COMPACT_ATOMS: atom_id res chain seq x y z
N MET A 1 -23.84 -3.24 -18.34
CA MET A 1 -24.32 -3.22 -16.94
C MET A 1 -23.44 -4.16 -16.13
N LEU A 2 -22.77 -3.65 -15.09
CA LEU A 2 -21.98 -4.51 -14.18
C LEU A 2 -22.95 -5.36 -13.35
N ASN A 3 -22.66 -6.64 -13.21
CA ASN A 3 -23.45 -7.52 -12.38
C ASN A 3 -23.28 -7.12 -10.89
N LYS A 4 -24.32 -7.24 -10.08
CA LYS A 4 -24.31 -6.86 -8.65
C LYS A 4 -23.21 -7.59 -7.86
N SER A 5 -22.83 -8.81 -8.25
CA SER A 5 -21.72 -9.57 -7.67
C SER A 5 -20.35 -8.92 -7.93
N ASP A 6 -20.14 -8.32 -9.12
CA ASP A 6 -18.85 -7.72 -9.51
C ASP A 6 -18.61 -6.41 -8.76
N THR A 7 -19.66 -5.61 -8.56
CA THR A 7 -19.57 -4.35 -7.77
C THR A 7 -19.25 -4.61 -6.30
N VAL A 8 -19.77 -5.69 -5.72
CA VAL A 8 -19.49 -6.10 -4.33
C VAL A 8 -18.03 -6.58 -4.19
N THR A 9 -17.52 -7.33 -5.16
CA THR A 9 -16.13 -7.84 -5.12
C THR A 9 -15.11 -6.71 -5.25
N VAL A 10 -15.31 -5.77 -6.18
CA VAL A 10 -14.45 -4.58 -6.33
C VAL A 10 -14.48 -3.73 -5.07
N GLY A 11 -15.66 -3.52 -4.47
CA GLY A 11 -15.79 -2.77 -3.22
C GLY A 11 -14.99 -3.39 -2.07
N ARG A 12 -15.04 -4.70 -1.89
CA ARG A 12 -14.26 -5.42 -0.87
C ARG A 12 -12.76 -5.31 -1.08
N ALA A 13 -12.29 -5.42 -2.33
CA ALA A 13 -10.87 -5.31 -2.65
C ALA A 13 -10.33 -3.90 -2.35
N VAL A 14 -11.11 -2.84 -2.63
CA VAL A 14 -10.74 -1.46 -2.27
C VAL A 14 -10.64 -1.31 -0.76
N VAL A 15 -11.62 -1.80 -0.01
CA VAL A 15 -11.64 -1.70 1.45
C VAL A 15 -10.43 -2.40 2.05
N LEU A 16 -10.11 -3.62 1.60
CA LEU A 16 -8.92 -4.35 2.07
C LEU A 16 -7.62 -3.60 1.77
N LEU A 17 -7.49 -3.06 0.56
CA LEU A 17 -6.31 -2.27 0.19
C LEU A 17 -6.16 -1.02 1.08
N VAL A 18 -7.26 -0.30 1.34
CA VAL A 18 -7.24 0.87 2.23
C VAL A 18 -6.87 0.47 3.65
N ILE A 19 -7.42 -0.60 4.19
CA ILE A 19 -7.09 -1.09 5.55
C ILE A 19 -5.60 -1.43 5.64
N VAL A 20 -5.08 -2.23 4.72
CA VAL A 20 -3.66 -2.65 4.75
C VAL A 20 -2.72 -1.45 4.56
N ALA A 21 -3.04 -0.53 3.65
CA ALA A 21 -2.27 0.69 3.44
C ALA A 21 -2.30 1.61 4.68
N SER A 22 -3.44 1.71 5.37
CA SER A 22 -3.56 2.49 6.61
C SER A 22 -2.75 1.88 7.75
N ILE A 23 -2.81 0.57 7.93
CA ILE A 23 -1.97 -0.14 8.90
C ILE A 23 -0.49 0.10 8.60
N ASN A 24 -0.09 -0.02 7.33
CA ASN A 24 1.27 0.25 6.89
C ASN A 24 1.71 1.68 7.25
N ALA A 25 0.91 2.69 6.93
CA ALA A 25 1.21 4.09 7.23
C ALA A 25 1.34 4.33 8.75
N LEU A 26 0.43 3.77 9.56
CA LEU A 26 0.46 3.90 11.02
C LEU A 26 1.70 3.24 11.62
N VAL A 27 2.01 2.01 11.21
CA VAL A 27 3.19 1.27 11.68
C VAL A 27 4.46 2.02 11.31
N SER A 28 4.59 2.48 10.07
CA SER A 28 5.76 3.24 9.60
C SER A 28 5.96 4.55 10.38
N THR A 29 4.88 5.29 10.61
CA THR A 29 4.93 6.54 11.37
C THR A 29 5.28 6.28 12.83
N GLY A 30 4.72 5.22 13.44
CA GLY A 30 5.02 4.82 14.81
C GLY A 30 6.49 4.45 15.00
N PHE A 31 7.05 3.62 14.13
CA PHE A 31 8.47 3.26 14.16
C PHE A 31 9.38 4.47 13.92
N ALA A 32 9.09 5.31 12.94
CA ALA A 32 9.88 6.50 12.66
C ALA A 32 9.85 7.48 13.85
N THR A 33 8.70 7.64 14.49
CA THR A 33 8.57 8.47 15.69
C THR A 33 9.39 7.90 16.84
N ALA A 34 9.28 6.60 17.12
CA ALA A 34 10.06 5.94 18.16
C ALA A 34 11.58 6.07 17.91
N TYR A 35 12.00 5.98 16.63
CA TYR A 35 13.40 6.12 16.24
C TYR A 35 13.93 7.54 16.51
N VAL A 36 13.15 8.59 16.19
CA VAL A 36 13.52 9.98 16.52
C VAL A 36 13.71 10.17 18.02
N PHE A 37 12.84 9.61 18.85
CA PHE A 37 12.98 9.73 20.30
C PHE A 37 14.18 8.92 20.85
N ALA A 38 14.50 7.80 20.24
CA ALA A 38 15.63 6.97 20.65
C ALA A 38 17.00 7.56 20.22
N THR A 39 17.03 8.30 19.10
CA THR A 39 18.26 8.82 18.49
C THR A 39 18.10 10.28 18.06
N PRO A 40 17.87 11.24 18.99
CA PRO A 40 17.50 12.62 18.64
C PRO A 40 18.57 13.38 17.88
N SER A 41 19.83 12.96 17.96
CA SER A 41 20.97 13.57 17.24
C SER A 41 21.23 12.97 15.86
N ASP A 42 20.49 11.91 15.48
CA ASP A 42 20.66 11.27 14.18
C ASP A 42 19.77 11.95 13.13
N PRO A 43 20.32 12.65 12.13
CA PRO A 43 19.52 13.30 11.09
C PRO A 43 18.72 12.30 10.25
N THR A 44 19.15 11.03 10.17
CA THR A 44 18.42 10.00 9.42
C THR A 44 17.09 9.64 10.08
N ALA A 45 17.00 9.76 11.40
CA ALA A 45 15.75 9.55 12.15
C ALA A 45 14.69 10.60 11.77
N GLY A 46 15.09 11.88 11.69
CA GLY A 46 14.20 12.96 11.25
C GLY A 46 13.72 12.76 9.80
N TYR A 47 14.61 12.32 8.93
CA TYR A 47 14.28 12.02 7.54
C TYR A 47 13.24 10.87 7.41
N ALA A 48 13.41 9.81 8.20
CA ALA A 48 12.48 8.69 8.23
C ALA A 48 11.09 9.14 8.69
N LEU A 49 11.00 10.00 9.69
CA LEU A 49 9.73 10.54 10.19
C LEU A 49 9.03 11.42 9.15
N VAL A 50 9.75 12.38 8.55
CA VAL A 50 9.17 13.24 7.51
C VAL A 50 8.63 12.41 6.36
N ARG A 51 9.37 11.41 5.88
CA ARG A 51 8.92 10.50 4.83
C ARG A 51 7.65 9.75 5.22
N ALA A 52 7.60 9.18 6.41
CA ALA A 52 6.45 8.44 6.89
C ALA A 52 5.21 9.31 6.99
N VAL A 53 5.33 10.53 7.51
CA VAL A 53 4.23 11.52 7.60
C VAL A 53 3.74 11.92 6.21
N VAL A 54 4.64 12.22 5.27
CA VAL A 54 4.25 12.57 3.88
C VAL A 54 3.47 11.44 3.24
N LEU A 55 3.92 10.19 3.35
CA LEU A 55 3.22 9.04 2.79
C LEU A 55 1.84 8.82 3.45
N ALA A 56 1.72 9.05 4.75
CA ALA A 56 0.44 8.98 5.45
C ALA A 56 -0.53 10.08 4.95
N VAL A 57 -0.07 11.31 4.78
CA VAL A 57 -0.88 12.42 4.23
C VAL A 57 -1.32 12.11 2.80
N VAL A 58 -0.42 11.62 1.94
CA VAL A 58 -0.76 11.22 0.56
C VAL A 58 -1.83 10.14 0.54
N LEU A 59 -1.75 9.15 1.44
CA LEU A 59 -2.77 8.12 1.56
C LEU A 59 -4.12 8.70 2.00
N VAL A 60 -4.14 9.58 2.99
CA VAL A 60 -5.37 10.24 3.47
C VAL A 60 -6.03 11.03 2.34
N VAL A 61 -5.25 11.81 1.58
CA VAL A 61 -5.74 12.56 0.41
C VAL A 61 -6.29 11.62 -0.66
N ALA A 62 -5.59 10.52 -0.95
CA ALA A 62 -6.03 9.53 -1.94
C ALA A 62 -7.36 8.88 -1.55
N VAL A 63 -7.53 8.51 -0.29
CA VAL A 63 -8.76 7.92 0.23
C VAL A 63 -9.90 8.95 0.22
N SER A 64 -9.63 10.18 0.65
CA SER A 64 -10.62 11.27 0.67
C SER A 64 -11.11 11.65 -0.73
N SER A 65 -10.23 11.59 -1.73
CA SER A 65 -10.58 11.86 -3.13
C SER A 65 -11.44 10.76 -3.77
N ARG A 66 -11.58 9.61 -3.11
CA ARG A 66 -12.29 8.42 -3.62
C ARG A 66 -11.80 7.95 -4.99
N SER A 67 -10.61 8.37 -5.39
CA SER A 67 -10.00 8.00 -6.65
C SER A 67 -9.29 6.66 -6.54
N ALA A 68 -9.79 5.65 -7.25
CA ALA A 68 -9.16 4.33 -7.27
C ALA A 68 -7.71 4.37 -7.79
N THR A 69 -7.40 5.27 -8.73
CA THR A 69 -6.05 5.47 -9.24
C THR A 69 -5.15 6.06 -8.16
N ALA A 70 -5.61 7.08 -7.43
CA ALA A 70 -4.85 7.70 -6.35
C ALA A 70 -4.55 6.67 -5.23
N ILE A 71 -5.52 5.82 -4.87
CA ILE A 71 -5.33 4.76 -3.87
C ILE A 71 -4.28 3.74 -4.33
N VAL A 72 -4.31 3.32 -5.60
CA VAL A 72 -3.31 2.39 -6.16
C VAL A 72 -1.91 3.01 -6.17
N VAL A 73 -1.78 4.27 -6.60
CA VAL A 73 -0.48 4.97 -6.64
C VAL A 73 0.08 5.14 -5.22
N SER A 74 -0.77 5.51 -4.26
CA SER A 74 -0.35 5.63 -2.85
C SER A 74 0.07 4.28 -2.25
N GLY A 75 -0.68 3.21 -2.54
CA GLY A 75 -0.32 1.85 -2.13
C GLY A 75 1.01 1.38 -2.72
N LEU A 76 1.26 1.70 -4.00
CA LEU A 76 2.54 1.39 -4.65
C LEU A 76 3.70 2.19 -4.02
N ALA A 77 3.50 3.49 -3.76
CA ALA A 77 4.51 4.33 -3.12
C ALA A 77 4.87 3.80 -1.71
N LEU A 78 3.86 3.40 -0.91
CA LEU A 78 4.07 2.76 0.38
C LEU A 78 4.84 1.43 0.25
N THR A 79 4.49 0.60 -0.72
CA THR A 79 5.20 -0.67 -0.98
C THR A 79 6.67 -0.44 -1.30
N LEU A 80 6.97 0.51 -2.19
CA LEU A 80 8.35 0.84 -2.57
C LEU A 80 9.15 1.43 -1.39
N ALA A 81 8.52 2.27 -0.57
CA ALA A 81 9.16 2.82 0.63
C ALA A 81 9.54 1.69 1.62
N GLN A 82 8.63 0.75 1.88
CA GLN A 82 8.90 -0.40 2.76
C GLN A 82 9.96 -1.35 2.19
N ALA A 83 9.94 -1.58 0.87
CA ALA A 83 11.00 -2.37 0.23
C ALA A 83 12.37 -1.71 0.39
N GLY A 84 12.45 -0.37 0.25
CA GLY A 84 13.66 0.39 0.52
C GLY A 84 14.12 0.27 1.99
N ASP A 85 13.18 0.36 2.94
CA ASP A 85 13.49 0.19 4.38
C ASP A 85 14.02 -1.21 4.69
N ALA A 86 13.45 -2.24 4.07
CA ALA A 86 13.95 -3.61 4.22
C ALA A 86 15.39 -3.76 3.70
N VAL A 87 15.73 -3.13 2.57
CA VAL A 87 17.10 -3.12 2.02
C VAL A 87 18.06 -2.42 2.98
N VAL A 88 17.69 -1.25 3.50
CA VAL A 88 18.50 -0.52 4.49
C VAL A 88 18.67 -1.34 5.77
N GLY A 89 17.61 -1.95 6.29
CA GLY A 89 17.65 -2.82 7.45
C GLY A 89 18.57 -4.03 7.26
N PHE A 90 18.54 -4.64 6.08
CA PHE A 90 19.42 -5.76 5.71
C PHE A 90 20.89 -5.35 5.73
N HIS A 91 21.25 -4.22 5.12
CA HIS A 91 22.63 -3.72 5.14
C HIS A 91 23.08 -3.29 6.54
N GLY A 92 22.16 -2.83 7.38
CA GLY A 92 22.42 -2.50 8.79
C GLY A 92 22.52 -3.71 9.73
N GLY A 93 22.33 -4.94 9.22
CA GLY A 93 22.40 -6.18 10.01
C GLY A 93 21.28 -6.35 11.03
N SER A 94 20.17 -5.62 10.91
CA SER A 94 19.04 -5.66 11.83
C SER A 94 17.87 -6.48 11.26
N LEU A 95 17.67 -7.68 11.77
CA LEU A 95 16.55 -8.54 11.36
C LEU A 95 15.16 -7.91 11.53
N PRO A 96 14.83 -7.26 12.68
CA PRO A 96 13.50 -6.67 12.84
C PRO A 96 13.21 -5.55 11.81
N THR A 97 14.20 -4.72 11.54
CA THR A 97 14.07 -3.61 10.56
C THR A 97 14.10 -4.09 9.10
N THR A 98 14.48 -5.33 8.84
CA THR A 98 14.42 -5.97 7.53
C THR A 98 13.11 -6.69 7.32
N ILE A 99 12.73 -7.59 8.25
CA ILE A 99 11.59 -8.49 8.08
C ILE A 99 10.27 -7.73 8.18
N GLY A 100 10.14 -6.80 9.13
CA GLY A 100 8.92 -6.02 9.34
C GLY A 100 8.48 -5.28 8.07
N PRO A 101 9.30 -4.38 7.51
CA PRO A 101 8.98 -3.69 6.27
C PRO A 101 8.74 -4.62 5.08
N LEU A 102 9.49 -5.72 4.97
CA LEU A 102 9.33 -6.68 3.87
C LEU A 102 7.96 -7.35 3.91
N VAL A 103 7.51 -7.82 5.07
CA VAL A 103 6.20 -8.47 5.24
C VAL A 103 5.08 -7.48 4.88
N ILE A 104 5.17 -6.24 5.34
CA ILE A 104 4.18 -5.20 5.06
C ILE A 104 4.17 -4.83 3.57
N ALA A 105 5.34 -4.72 2.93
CA ALA A 105 5.45 -4.50 1.50
C ALA A 105 4.76 -5.60 0.69
N LEU A 106 5.02 -6.86 1.02
CA LEU A 106 4.40 -8.02 0.37
C LEU A 106 2.88 -8.04 0.56
N ALA A 107 2.38 -7.79 1.78
CA ALA A 107 0.96 -7.74 2.06
C ALA A 107 0.26 -6.65 1.22
N THR A 108 0.84 -5.45 1.14
CA THR A 108 0.29 -4.36 0.33
C THR A 108 0.32 -4.71 -1.15
N LEU A 109 1.39 -5.31 -1.64
CA LEU A 109 1.53 -5.74 -3.04
C LEU A 109 0.48 -6.79 -3.43
N VAL A 110 0.25 -7.79 -2.57
CA VAL A 110 -0.79 -8.81 -2.79
C VAL A 110 -2.18 -8.17 -2.88
N CYS A 111 -2.49 -7.21 -2.00
CA CYS A 111 -3.75 -6.48 -2.06
C CYS A 111 -3.88 -5.64 -3.35
N LEU A 112 -2.80 -5.00 -3.81
CA LEU A 112 -2.77 -4.25 -5.07
C LEU A 112 -3.03 -5.16 -6.28
N ILE A 113 -2.38 -6.31 -6.35
CA ILE A 113 -2.57 -7.30 -7.42
C ILE A 113 -4.01 -7.82 -7.41
N GLY A 114 -4.54 -8.17 -6.23
CA GLY A 114 -5.91 -8.62 -6.07
C GLY A 114 -6.93 -7.59 -6.55
N PHE A 115 -6.69 -6.31 -6.21
CA PHE A 115 -7.53 -5.20 -6.67
C PHE A 115 -7.47 -5.03 -8.20
N GLN A 116 -6.30 -5.08 -8.81
CA GLN A 116 -6.16 -4.95 -10.25
C GLN A 116 -6.85 -6.10 -11.00
N ARG A 117 -6.72 -7.34 -10.51
CA ARG A 117 -7.40 -8.52 -11.08
C ARG A 117 -8.91 -8.39 -11.01
N SER A 118 -9.45 -7.91 -9.89
CA SER A 118 -10.90 -7.72 -9.73
C SER A 118 -11.47 -6.66 -10.68
N ARG A 119 -10.67 -5.69 -11.14
CA ARG A 119 -11.07 -4.69 -12.14
C ARG A 119 -11.03 -5.20 -13.59
N GLN A 120 -10.21 -6.22 -13.87
CA GLN A 120 -10.05 -6.77 -15.22
C GLN A 120 -11.06 -7.87 -15.56
N SER A 121 -11.65 -8.51 -14.56
CA SER A 121 -12.59 -9.63 -14.72
C SER A 121 -13.83 -9.33 -15.57
N PRO A 122 -14.45 -8.13 -15.57
CA PRO A 122 -15.66 -7.87 -16.35
C PRO A 122 -15.45 -7.80 -17.88
N ARG A 123 -14.22 -7.57 -18.34
CA ARG A 123 -13.98 -7.38 -19.79
C ARG A 123 -14.02 -8.67 -20.61
N ARG A 124 -13.69 -9.82 -20.03
CA ARG A 124 -13.60 -11.10 -20.76
C ARG A 124 -14.96 -11.69 -21.14
N THR A 125 -16.01 -11.44 -20.37
CA THR A 125 -17.36 -11.99 -20.65
C THR A 125 -18.08 -11.27 -21.79
N THR A 126 -17.77 -10.04 -22.07
CA THR A 126 -18.43 -9.25 -23.13
C THR A 126 -17.87 -9.59 -24.52
N GLU A 127 -16.59 -9.88 -24.63
CA GLU A 127 -15.96 -10.25 -25.91
C GLU A 127 -16.37 -11.64 -26.38
N ALA A 128 -16.51 -12.61 -25.47
CA ALA A 128 -16.96 -13.98 -25.81
C ALA A 128 -18.41 -14.01 -26.27
N ALA A 129 -19.26 -13.09 -25.84
CA ALA A 129 -20.66 -12.99 -26.27
C ALA A 129 -20.80 -12.35 -27.67
N TYR A 130 -19.80 -11.59 -28.15
CA TYR A 130 -19.85 -10.89 -29.44
C TYR A 130 -19.28 -11.74 -30.61
N THR A 131 -18.40 -12.69 -30.32
CA THR A 131 -17.76 -13.56 -31.32
C THR A 131 -18.51 -14.86 -31.61
N GLY A 132 -19.60 -15.11 -30.92
CA GLY A 132 -20.44 -16.34 -31.02
C GLY A 132 -21.67 -16.21 -31.92
N LYS A 133 -21.74 -15.22 -32.87
CA LYS A 133 -22.80 -15.14 -33.88
C LYS A 133 -22.24 -15.26 -35.26
#